data_c54348bc2df68d5c2b98759370febd3b
#
_entry.id   c54348bc2df68d5c2b98759370febd3b
#
_cell.length_a   1.000
_cell.length_b   1.000
_cell.length_c   1.000
_cell.angle_alpha   90.00
_cell.angle_beta   90.00
_cell.angle_gamma   90.00
#
_symmetry.space_group_name_H-M   'P 1'
#
loop_
_entity.id
_entity.type
_entity.pdbx_description
1 polymer ?
#
loop_
_entity_poly.entity_id
_entity_poly.type
_entity_poly.pdbx_seq_one_letter_code
_entity_poly.pdbx_strand_id
1 'polypeptide(L)'
;DTGLLYRKVAHELIKDNKIKKTELEQTSCDFAMILNFKELKNTNLRTEDVAKLASKIATFPNLRKILNNKQKEFNNSSKKKFGGCILDGRDIGTTILPNADFKFFITASLEIRAKRRLLEKNISFLHENDEKCMLQALMNNMRERDRLDSNRQISPLIPAKDAYVIDTTSINPEELLLKVADIIERKK
;
A
#
# COMPACT_ATOMS: atom_id res chain seq x y z
N ASP A 1 -5.25 -4.02 -3.64
CA ASP A 1 -4.36 -2.97 -3.08
C ASP A 1 -5.16 -2.14 -2.06
N THR A 2 -4.93 -2.42 -0.77
CA THR A 2 -5.63 -1.72 0.32
C THR A 2 -5.08 -0.31 0.58
N GLY A 3 -3.88 0.00 0.11
CA GLY A 3 -3.33 1.35 0.12
C GLY A 3 -4.17 2.34 -0.69
N LEU A 4 -4.95 1.86 -1.65
CA LEU A 4 -5.89 2.69 -2.42
C LEU A 4 -7.01 3.28 -1.56
N LEU A 5 -7.39 2.66 -0.45
CA LEU A 5 -8.38 3.20 0.48
C LEU A 5 -7.89 4.53 1.09
N TYR A 6 -6.66 4.53 1.61
CA TYR A 6 -6.03 5.75 2.14
C TYR A 6 -5.81 6.79 1.06
N ARG A 7 -5.44 6.35 -0.16
CA ARG A 7 -5.26 7.26 -1.29
C ARG A 7 -6.58 7.88 -1.76
N LYS A 8 -7.69 7.13 -1.73
CA LYS A 8 -9.00 7.69 -2.05
C LYS A 8 -9.40 8.77 -1.06
N VAL A 9 -9.24 8.53 0.25
CA VAL A 9 -9.48 9.55 1.28
C VAL A 9 -8.58 10.77 1.04
N ALA A 10 -7.28 10.58 0.81
CA ALA A 10 -6.35 11.67 0.54
C ALA A 10 -6.74 12.48 -0.71
N HIS A 11 -7.19 11.81 -1.76
CA HIS A 11 -7.64 12.45 -2.98
C HIS A 11 -8.87 13.34 -2.76
N GLU A 12 -9.86 12.87 -1.98
CA GLU A 12 -11.01 13.70 -1.64
C GLU A 12 -10.63 14.90 -0.77
N LEU A 13 -9.71 14.71 0.19
CA LEU A 13 -9.16 15.82 0.98
C LEU A 13 -8.43 16.87 0.13
N ILE A 14 -7.71 16.46 -0.92
CA ILE A 14 -7.04 17.40 -1.85
C ILE A 14 -8.07 18.19 -2.68
N LYS A 15 -9.15 17.54 -3.08
CA LYS A 15 -10.23 18.21 -3.81
C LYS A 15 -10.96 19.25 -2.98
N ASP A 16 -11.11 18.98 -1.69
CA ASP A 16 -11.74 19.91 -0.75
C ASP A 16 -10.71 20.89 -0.18
N ASN A 17 -10.40 21.94 -0.94
CA ASN A 17 -9.41 22.95 -0.62
C ASN A 17 -9.73 23.80 0.66
N LYS A 18 -10.85 23.52 1.35
CA LYS A 18 -11.32 24.31 2.50
C LYS A 18 -10.98 23.69 3.86
N ILE A 19 -10.35 22.49 3.87
CA ILE A 19 -10.11 21.73 5.10
C ILE A 19 -9.03 22.39 5.95
N LYS A 20 -9.37 22.77 7.17
CA LYS A 20 -8.41 23.26 8.16
C LYS A 20 -7.55 22.11 8.70
N LYS A 21 -6.29 22.40 9.02
CA LYS A 21 -5.35 21.43 9.57
C LYS A 21 -5.86 20.73 10.84
N THR A 22 -6.64 21.44 11.66
CA THR A 22 -7.25 20.96 12.91
C THR A 22 -8.40 19.97 12.68
N GLU A 23 -9.02 19.98 11.51
CA GLU A 23 -10.16 19.14 11.16
C GLU A 23 -9.75 17.94 10.29
N LEU A 24 -8.46 17.83 9.95
CA LEU A 24 -7.97 16.85 8.97
C LEU A 24 -8.29 15.41 9.34
N GLU A 25 -8.14 15.01 10.61
CA GLU A 25 -8.46 13.65 11.04
C GLU A 25 -9.95 13.36 10.95
N GLN A 26 -10.79 14.26 11.47
CA GLN A 26 -12.23 14.09 11.44
C GLN A 26 -12.75 14.00 10.00
N THR A 27 -12.37 14.94 9.14
CA THR A 27 -12.78 14.93 7.72
C THR A 27 -12.27 13.68 6.99
N SER A 28 -11.07 13.19 7.33
CA SER A 28 -10.58 11.92 6.81
C SER A 28 -11.48 10.75 7.21
N CYS A 29 -11.97 10.74 8.45
CA CYS A 29 -12.89 9.71 8.93
C CYS A 29 -14.24 9.79 8.22
N ASP A 30 -14.77 10.98 8.00
CA ASP A 30 -16.04 11.20 7.31
C ASP A 30 -15.98 10.68 5.86
N PHE A 31 -14.93 11.03 5.11
CA PHE A 31 -14.70 10.46 3.78
C PHE A 31 -14.50 8.94 3.80
N ALA A 32 -13.81 8.41 4.81
CA ALA A 32 -13.62 6.98 4.93
C ALA A 32 -14.93 6.22 5.19
N MET A 33 -15.86 6.79 5.95
CA MET A 33 -17.16 6.17 6.24
C MET A 33 -18.00 5.95 4.97
N ILE A 34 -18.04 6.93 4.08
CA ILE A 34 -18.84 6.89 2.83
C ILE A 34 -18.10 6.24 1.66
N LEU A 35 -16.81 5.90 1.82
CA LEU A 35 -15.96 5.36 0.77
C LEU A 35 -16.56 4.08 0.16
N ASN A 36 -16.65 4.07 -1.19
CA ASN A 36 -17.07 2.91 -1.97
C ASN A 36 -15.88 2.28 -2.70
N PHE A 37 -15.73 0.95 -2.61
CA PHE A 37 -14.67 0.20 -3.29
C PHE A 37 -14.68 0.34 -4.82
N LYS A 38 -15.84 0.60 -5.43
CA LYS A 38 -15.95 0.79 -6.89
C LYS A 38 -15.15 2.02 -7.37
N GLU A 39 -14.97 3.02 -6.51
CA GLU A 39 -14.27 4.26 -6.83
C GLU A 39 -12.74 4.14 -6.79
N LEU A 40 -12.21 3.01 -6.33
CA LEU A 40 -10.76 2.77 -6.24
C LEU A 40 -10.09 2.53 -7.60
N LYS A 41 -10.84 2.39 -8.67
CA LYS A 41 -10.32 2.21 -10.04
C LYS A 41 -9.79 3.51 -10.67
N ASN A 42 -9.96 4.66 -10.00
CA ASN A 42 -9.53 5.96 -10.53
C ASN A 42 -7.99 6.06 -10.59
N THR A 43 -7.44 6.42 -11.73
CA THR A 43 -5.99 6.57 -11.97
C THR A 43 -5.36 7.71 -11.18
N ASN A 44 -6.13 8.76 -10.86
CA ASN A 44 -5.65 9.93 -10.11
C ASN A 44 -5.24 9.61 -8.66
N LEU A 45 -5.55 8.41 -8.16
CA LEU A 45 -5.12 7.97 -6.83
C LEU A 45 -3.62 7.66 -6.74
N ARG A 46 -2.89 7.62 -7.86
CA ARG A 46 -1.47 7.23 -7.89
C ARG A 46 -0.49 8.40 -8.01
N THR A 47 -0.97 9.65 -7.91
CA THR A 47 -0.12 10.85 -7.90
C THR A 47 0.75 10.95 -6.65
N GLU A 48 1.83 11.74 -6.71
CA GLU A 48 2.75 11.90 -5.57
C GLU A 48 2.11 12.65 -4.40
N ASP A 49 1.32 13.69 -4.67
CA ASP A 49 0.64 14.47 -3.63
C ASP A 49 -0.37 13.61 -2.87
N VAL A 50 -1.16 12.81 -3.61
CA VAL A 50 -2.06 11.81 -2.99
C VAL A 50 -1.27 10.81 -2.14
N ALA A 51 -0.12 10.35 -2.62
CA ALA A 51 0.71 9.40 -1.89
C ALA A 51 1.28 9.99 -0.60
N LYS A 52 1.76 11.24 -0.64
CA LYS A 52 2.29 11.96 0.53
C LYS A 52 1.19 12.17 1.59
N LEU A 53 0.02 12.67 1.16
CA LEU A 53 -1.09 12.89 2.08
C LEU A 53 -1.62 11.57 2.64
N ALA A 54 -1.76 10.54 1.82
CA ALA A 54 -2.17 9.20 2.27
C ALA A 54 -1.25 8.63 3.35
N SER A 55 0.06 8.78 3.21
CA SER A 55 1.02 8.36 4.23
C SER A 55 0.86 9.16 5.54
N LYS A 56 0.57 10.45 5.45
CA LYS A 56 0.33 11.29 6.61
C LYS A 56 -0.95 10.88 7.35
N ILE A 57 -2.09 10.78 6.66
CA ILE A 57 -3.37 10.42 7.29
C ILE A 57 -3.39 8.96 7.77
N ALA A 58 -2.55 8.09 7.22
CA ALA A 58 -2.40 6.71 7.68
C ALA A 58 -1.83 6.60 9.12
N THR A 59 -1.39 7.70 9.73
CA THR A 59 -1.01 7.76 11.16
C THR A 59 -2.21 7.99 12.08
N PHE A 60 -3.38 8.39 11.57
CA PHE A 60 -4.56 8.69 12.36
C PHE A 60 -5.25 7.40 12.86
N PRO A 61 -5.35 7.20 14.20
CA PRO A 61 -5.89 5.96 14.76
C PRO A 61 -7.35 5.70 14.38
N ASN A 62 -8.19 6.74 14.41
CA ASN A 62 -9.62 6.60 14.10
C ASN A 62 -9.86 6.28 12.63
N LEU A 63 -9.13 6.92 11.72
CA LEU A 63 -9.18 6.60 10.30
C LEU A 63 -8.77 5.15 10.04
N ARG A 64 -7.67 4.69 10.67
CA ARG A 64 -7.24 3.30 10.55
C ARG A 64 -8.32 2.33 11.00
N LYS A 65 -8.95 2.59 12.14
CA LYS A 65 -10.03 1.74 12.66
C LYS A 65 -11.15 1.58 11.65
N ILE A 66 -11.59 2.67 11.00
CA ILE A 66 -12.65 2.65 9.99
C ILE A 66 -12.19 1.84 8.76
N LEU A 67 -11.01 2.14 8.21
CA LEU A 67 -10.51 1.47 7.02
C LEU A 67 -10.16 0.00 7.26
N ASN A 68 -9.69 -0.34 8.45
CA ASN A 68 -9.45 -1.74 8.86
C ASN A 68 -10.76 -2.55 8.88
N ASN A 69 -11.84 -1.97 9.43
CA ASN A 69 -13.16 -2.62 9.40
C ASN A 69 -13.64 -2.86 7.98
N LYS A 70 -13.53 -1.86 7.10
CA LYS A 70 -13.90 -2.03 5.67
C LYS A 70 -13.10 -3.15 4.99
N GLN A 71 -11.81 -3.28 5.28
CA GLN A 71 -10.97 -4.37 4.75
C GLN A 71 -11.41 -5.74 5.27
N LYS A 72 -11.76 -5.86 6.55
CA LYS A 72 -12.28 -7.09 7.16
C LYS A 72 -13.65 -7.46 6.56
N GLU A 73 -14.54 -6.50 6.38
CA GLU A 73 -15.84 -6.70 5.73
C GLU A 73 -15.66 -7.17 4.29
N PHE A 74 -14.73 -6.57 3.53
CA PHE A 74 -14.39 -7.02 2.19
C PHE A 74 -13.91 -8.48 2.19
N ASN A 75 -13.00 -8.85 3.09
CA ASN A 75 -12.54 -10.23 3.23
C ASN A 75 -13.70 -11.19 3.51
N ASN A 76 -14.56 -10.86 4.48
CA ASN A 76 -15.69 -11.70 4.87
C ASN A 76 -16.68 -11.90 3.72
N SER A 77 -16.96 -10.83 2.97
CA SER A 77 -17.85 -10.88 1.80
C SER A 77 -17.22 -11.70 0.67
N SER A 78 -15.93 -11.53 0.43
CA SER A 78 -15.19 -12.26 -0.60
C SER A 78 -15.07 -13.75 -0.26
N LYS A 79 -14.85 -14.09 1.01
CA LYS A 79 -14.81 -15.48 1.47
C LYS A 79 -16.13 -16.20 1.22
N LYS A 80 -17.26 -15.53 1.48
CA LYS A 80 -18.62 -16.08 1.23
C LYS A 80 -18.88 -16.28 -0.26
N LYS A 81 -18.43 -15.35 -1.12
CA LYS A 81 -18.78 -15.33 -2.53
C LYS A 81 -17.81 -16.13 -3.42
N PHE A 82 -16.52 -16.11 -3.07
CA PHE A 82 -15.44 -16.63 -3.92
C PHE A 82 -14.54 -17.65 -3.22
N GLY A 83 -14.80 -18.00 -1.96
CA GLY A 83 -13.96 -18.87 -1.14
C GLY A 83 -12.77 -18.15 -0.49
N GLY A 84 -12.47 -16.91 -0.87
CA GLY A 84 -11.33 -16.16 -0.33
C GLY A 84 -11.03 -14.89 -1.08
N CYS A 85 -9.93 -14.21 -0.70
CA CYS A 85 -9.40 -13.06 -1.41
C CYS A 85 -7.89 -12.91 -1.17
N ILE A 86 -7.25 -12.13 -2.04
CA ILE A 86 -5.88 -11.67 -1.86
C ILE A 86 -5.91 -10.19 -1.51
N LEU A 87 -5.31 -9.82 -0.38
CA LEU A 87 -5.15 -8.42 0.03
C LEU A 87 -3.68 -8.04 0.01
N ASP A 88 -3.38 -6.89 -0.59
CA ASP A 88 -2.07 -6.27 -0.63
C ASP A 88 -2.09 -4.99 0.23
N GLY A 89 -1.10 -4.84 1.12
CA GLY A 89 -0.97 -3.69 2.02
C GLY A 89 0.22 -3.82 2.96
N ARG A 90 0.31 -2.92 3.95
CA ARG A 90 1.47 -2.79 4.84
C ARG A 90 1.38 -3.64 6.11
N ASP A 91 0.18 -3.89 6.59
CA ASP A 91 -0.11 -4.52 7.88
C ASP A 91 -1.20 -5.59 7.78
N ILE A 92 -1.39 -6.15 6.58
CA ILE A 92 -2.44 -7.15 6.33
C ILE A 92 -2.25 -8.36 7.22
N GLY A 93 -1.07 -8.98 7.21
CA GLY A 93 -0.78 -10.20 7.95
C GLY A 93 -0.58 -10.01 9.45
N THR A 94 -0.33 -8.76 9.90
CA THR A 94 -0.10 -8.46 11.32
C THR A 94 -1.34 -7.92 12.03
N THR A 95 -2.17 -7.12 11.34
CA THR A 95 -3.27 -6.37 11.97
C THR A 95 -4.63 -6.65 11.36
N ILE A 96 -4.73 -6.70 10.04
CA ILE A 96 -6.03 -6.81 9.34
C ILE A 96 -6.52 -8.25 9.35
N LEU A 97 -5.69 -9.18 8.86
CA LEU A 97 -5.96 -10.62 8.76
C LEU A 97 -4.84 -11.43 9.41
N PRO A 98 -4.68 -11.35 10.75
CA PRO A 98 -3.63 -12.07 11.47
C PRO A 98 -3.77 -13.60 11.39
N ASN A 99 -4.95 -14.10 11.03
CA ASN A 99 -5.25 -15.51 10.84
C ASN A 99 -5.44 -15.89 9.35
N ALA A 100 -4.82 -15.14 8.42
CA ALA A 100 -4.83 -15.52 7.01
C ALA A 100 -4.09 -16.85 6.80
N ASP A 101 -4.60 -17.69 5.87
CA ASP A 101 -4.05 -19.01 5.57
C ASP A 101 -2.60 -18.91 5.06
N PHE A 102 -2.32 -17.88 4.27
CA PHE A 102 -0.99 -17.57 3.76
C PHE A 102 -0.67 -16.09 3.94
N LYS A 103 0.55 -15.82 4.39
CA LYS A 103 1.08 -14.47 4.56
C LYS A 103 2.44 -14.39 3.87
N PHE A 104 2.55 -13.45 2.95
CA PHE A 104 3.77 -13.18 2.22
C PHE A 104 4.25 -11.76 2.54
N PHE A 105 5.50 -11.63 2.94
CA PHE A 105 6.17 -10.34 3.10
C PHE A 105 7.16 -10.18 1.95
N ILE A 106 6.72 -9.41 0.94
CA ILE A 106 7.49 -9.19 -0.28
C ILE A 106 8.38 -7.97 -0.10
N THR A 107 9.67 -8.15 -0.32
CA THR A 107 10.66 -7.07 -0.23
C THR A 107 11.53 -7.01 -1.49
N ALA A 108 12.27 -5.93 -1.65
CA ALA A 108 13.34 -5.75 -2.61
C ALA A 108 14.24 -4.59 -2.18
N SER A 109 15.47 -4.54 -2.68
CA SER A 109 16.37 -3.41 -2.44
C SER A 109 15.70 -2.08 -2.86
N LEU A 110 16.04 -1.01 -2.16
CA LEU A 110 15.48 0.32 -2.43
C LEU A 110 15.72 0.75 -3.88
N GLU A 111 16.91 0.46 -4.40
CA GLU A 111 17.30 0.79 -5.77
C GLU A 111 16.43 0.07 -6.80
N ILE A 112 16.24 -1.25 -6.65
CA ILE A 112 15.40 -2.04 -7.56
C ILE A 112 13.95 -1.57 -7.51
N ARG A 113 13.42 -1.27 -6.32
CA ARG A 113 12.04 -0.74 -6.19
C ARG A 113 11.90 0.62 -6.88
N ALA A 114 12.91 1.50 -6.77
CA ALA A 114 12.91 2.80 -7.42
C ALA A 114 13.02 2.66 -8.96
N LYS A 115 13.86 1.76 -9.46
CA LYS A 115 13.96 1.45 -10.91
C LYS A 115 12.63 0.92 -11.46
N ARG A 116 11.99 -0.04 -10.76
CA ARG A 116 10.66 -0.55 -11.15
C ARG A 116 9.63 0.59 -11.21
N ARG A 117 9.64 1.48 -10.20
CA ARG A 117 8.74 2.62 -10.13
C ARG A 117 8.99 3.65 -11.23
N LEU A 118 10.25 3.81 -11.65
CA LEU A 118 10.63 4.69 -12.75
C LEU A 118 10.09 4.15 -14.09
N LEU A 119 10.25 2.85 -14.33
CA LEU A 119 9.72 2.17 -15.51
C LEU A 119 8.19 2.26 -15.61
N GLU A 120 7.47 2.13 -14.48
CA GLU A 120 6.00 2.28 -14.45
C GLU A 120 5.52 3.68 -14.89
N LYS A 121 6.37 4.71 -14.78
CA LYS A 121 6.02 6.08 -15.18
C LYS A 121 6.08 6.28 -16.70
N ASN A 122 6.69 5.35 -17.46
CA ASN A 122 6.86 5.44 -18.91
C ASN A 122 7.43 6.78 -19.37
N ILE A 123 8.40 7.35 -18.63
CA ILE A 123 9.03 8.63 -18.95
C ILE A 123 10.24 8.35 -19.84
N SER A 124 10.30 9.01 -20.98
CA SER A 124 11.51 9.05 -21.82
C SER A 124 12.41 10.18 -21.37
N PHE A 125 13.67 9.90 -21.11
CA PHE A 125 14.66 10.89 -20.75
C PHE A 125 15.51 11.25 -21.96
N LEU A 126 15.78 12.54 -22.16
CA LEU A 126 16.67 13.03 -23.21
C LEU A 126 18.15 12.93 -22.79
N HIS A 127 18.40 13.02 -21.48
CA HIS A 127 19.74 12.95 -20.92
C HIS A 127 19.80 11.95 -19.76
N GLU A 128 20.91 11.21 -19.69
CA GLU A 128 21.19 10.22 -18.64
C GLU A 128 21.21 10.84 -17.23
N ASN A 129 21.63 12.10 -17.13
CA ASN A 129 21.64 12.82 -15.86
C ASN A 129 20.24 13.07 -15.32
N ASP A 130 19.25 13.31 -16.17
CA ASP A 130 17.85 13.53 -15.74
C ASP A 130 17.27 12.25 -15.17
N GLU A 131 17.58 11.10 -15.79
CA GLU A 131 17.18 9.79 -15.27
C GLU A 131 17.80 9.52 -13.88
N LYS A 132 19.11 9.77 -13.73
CA LYS A 132 19.81 9.61 -12.45
C LYS A 132 19.24 10.51 -11.35
N CYS A 133 18.97 11.78 -11.67
CA CYS A 133 18.36 12.72 -10.74
C CYS A 133 16.96 12.25 -10.31
N MET A 134 16.14 11.80 -11.25
CA MET A 134 14.79 11.31 -10.94
C MET A 134 14.82 10.02 -10.15
N LEU A 135 15.72 9.08 -10.46
CA LEU A 135 15.92 7.86 -9.70
C LEU A 135 16.30 8.17 -8.24
N GLN A 136 17.24 9.09 -8.04
CA GLN A 136 17.68 9.51 -6.71
C GLN A 136 16.53 10.16 -5.92
N ALA A 137 15.73 11.02 -6.55
CA ALA A 137 14.55 11.62 -5.94
C ALA A 137 13.52 10.57 -5.52
N LEU A 138 13.26 9.57 -6.39
CA LEU A 138 12.37 8.44 -6.08
C LEU A 138 12.90 7.62 -4.90
N MET A 139 14.21 7.31 -4.87
CA MET A 139 14.83 6.58 -3.77
C MET A 139 14.68 7.32 -2.45
N ASN A 140 14.90 8.65 -2.43
CA ASN A 140 14.76 9.45 -1.22
C ASN A 140 13.30 9.46 -0.72
N ASN A 141 12.33 9.65 -1.62
CA ASN A 141 10.91 9.61 -1.27
C ASN A 141 10.49 8.23 -0.74
N MET A 142 10.96 7.15 -1.35
CA MET A 142 10.66 5.79 -0.92
C MET A 142 11.30 5.45 0.42
N ARG A 143 12.55 5.86 0.64
CA ARG A 143 13.26 5.68 1.93
C ARG A 143 12.53 6.37 3.08
N GLU A 144 12.11 7.62 2.87
CA GLU A 144 11.38 8.37 3.90
C GLU A 144 10.01 7.72 4.19
N ARG A 145 9.32 7.27 3.16
CA ARG A 145 8.06 6.54 3.33
C ARG A 145 8.25 5.24 4.11
N ASP A 146 9.26 4.44 3.74
CA ASP A 146 9.56 3.19 4.44
C ASP A 146 9.92 3.45 5.91
N ARG A 147 10.69 4.52 6.18
CA ARG A 147 11.01 4.96 7.54
C ARG A 147 9.75 5.30 8.34
N LEU A 148 8.84 6.08 7.75
CA LEU A 148 7.56 6.42 8.37
C LEU A 148 6.68 5.19 8.59
N ASP A 149 6.61 4.28 7.61
CA ASP A 149 5.81 3.07 7.69
C ASP A 149 6.34 2.09 8.73
N SER A 150 7.67 1.97 8.89
CA SER A 150 8.30 1.05 9.85
C SER A 150 8.29 1.59 11.28
N ASN A 151 8.39 2.91 11.47
CA ASN A 151 8.46 3.54 12.79
C ASN A 151 7.09 3.93 13.36
N ARG A 152 6.00 3.60 12.69
CA ARG A 152 4.65 3.87 13.22
C ARG A 152 4.41 3.11 14.52
N GLN A 153 3.83 3.79 15.51
CA GLN A 153 3.40 3.16 16.76
C GLN A 153 2.23 2.19 16.53
N ILE A 154 1.37 2.49 15.55
CA ILE A 154 0.21 1.68 15.21
C ILE A 154 0.44 1.03 13.84
N SER A 155 0.37 -0.29 13.79
CA SER A 155 0.54 -1.09 12.57
C SER A 155 1.83 -0.79 11.80
N PRO A 156 3.02 -0.98 12.41
CA PRO A 156 4.29 -0.79 11.71
C PRO A 156 4.42 -1.76 10.53
N LEU A 157 5.23 -1.39 9.55
CA LEU A 157 5.58 -2.25 8.42
C LEU A 157 6.62 -3.28 8.87
N ILE A 158 6.13 -4.41 9.36
CA ILE A 158 6.94 -5.56 9.78
C ILE A 158 6.33 -6.86 9.26
N PRO A 159 7.14 -7.90 8.99
CA PRO A 159 6.61 -9.20 8.66
C PRO A 159 5.83 -9.80 9.84
N ALA A 160 4.72 -10.49 9.56
CA ALA A 160 4.08 -11.33 10.56
C ALA A 160 5.01 -12.50 10.92
N LYS A 161 4.90 -13.03 12.16
CA LYS A 161 5.80 -14.10 12.64
C LYS A 161 5.76 -15.36 11.78
N ASP A 162 4.62 -15.63 11.16
CA ASP A 162 4.35 -16.77 10.28
C ASP A 162 4.33 -16.38 8.78
N ALA A 163 4.88 -15.22 8.42
CA ALA A 163 4.94 -14.79 7.04
C ALA A 163 6.14 -15.40 6.31
N TYR A 164 5.93 -15.83 5.08
CA TYR A 164 7.00 -16.14 4.14
C TYR A 164 7.64 -14.84 3.65
N VAL A 165 8.89 -14.60 4.03
CA VAL A 165 9.65 -13.43 3.56
C VAL A 165 10.29 -13.75 2.23
N ILE A 166 9.98 -12.98 1.19
CA ILE A 166 10.49 -13.18 -0.17
C ILE A 166 11.18 -11.89 -0.63
N ASP A 167 12.49 -11.96 -0.80
CA ASP A 167 13.25 -10.90 -1.46
C ASP A 167 13.16 -11.07 -2.98
N THR A 168 12.67 -10.03 -3.63
CA THR A 168 12.47 -9.99 -5.09
C THR A 168 13.51 -9.11 -5.79
N THR A 169 14.63 -8.81 -5.14
CA THR A 169 15.69 -7.94 -5.71
C THR A 169 16.19 -8.49 -7.04
N SER A 170 16.40 -9.81 -7.13
CA SER A 170 16.98 -10.49 -8.31
C SER A 170 15.99 -11.36 -9.08
N ILE A 171 14.71 -11.37 -8.74
CA ILE A 171 13.70 -12.20 -9.39
C ILE A 171 12.64 -11.34 -10.10
N ASN A 172 12.13 -11.86 -11.21
CA ASN A 172 11.07 -11.23 -11.98
C ASN A 172 9.66 -11.60 -11.45
N PRO A 173 8.59 -10.97 -11.95
CA PRO A 173 7.23 -11.26 -11.48
C PRO A 173 6.78 -12.70 -11.72
N GLU A 174 7.21 -13.35 -12.80
CA GLU A 174 6.83 -14.73 -13.13
C GLU A 174 7.49 -15.72 -12.16
N GLU A 175 8.77 -15.54 -11.87
CA GLU A 175 9.51 -16.32 -10.87
C GLU A 175 8.90 -16.17 -9.47
N LEU A 176 8.45 -14.94 -9.10
CA LEU A 176 7.74 -14.71 -7.86
C LEU A 176 6.43 -15.49 -7.81
N LEU A 177 5.64 -15.48 -8.88
CA LEU A 177 4.38 -16.22 -8.95
C LEU A 177 4.59 -17.72 -8.80
N LEU A 178 5.60 -18.29 -9.47
CA LEU A 178 5.95 -19.71 -9.33
C LEU A 178 6.36 -20.06 -7.90
N LYS A 179 7.17 -19.21 -7.27
CA LYS A 179 7.61 -19.42 -5.89
C LYS A 179 6.44 -19.34 -4.89
N VAL A 180 5.51 -18.42 -5.10
CA VAL A 180 4.30 -18.31 -4.26
C VAL A 180 3.38 -19.52 -4.47
N ALA A 181 3.19 -19.96 -5.72
CA ALA A 181 2.38 -21.14 -6.03
C ALA A 181 2.94 -22.41 -5.38
N ASP A 182 4.25 -22.65 -5.49
CA ASP A 182 4.93 -23.78 -4.84
C ASP A 182 4.72 -23.80 -3.31
N ILE A 183 4.84 -22.63 -2.66
CA ILE A 183 4.58 -22.51 -1.20
C ILE A 183 3.13 -22.85 -0.86
N ILE A 184 2.17 -22.42 -1.67
CA ILE A 184 0.75 -22.70 -1.45
C ILE A 184 0.44 -24.19 -1.65
N GLU A 185 1.01 -24.83 -2.66
CA GLU A 185 0.80 -26.25 -2.97
C GLU A 185 1.37 -27.17 -1.89
N ARG A 186 2.54 -26.86 -1.35
CA ARG A 186 3.17 -27.65 -0.27
C ARG A 186 2.42 -27.61 1.07
N LYS A 187 1.53 -26.65 1.27
CA LYS A 187 0.78 -26.48 2.52
C LYS A 187 -0.66 -27.02 2.44
N LYS A 188 -1.10 -27.43 1.26
CA LYS A 188 -2.38 -28.15 1.07
C LYS A 188 -2.25 -29.61 1.47
#